data_035c8019ed238b8d82899b0830801205
#
_entry.id   035c8019ed238b8d82899b0830801205
#
_cell.length_a   1.000
_cell.length_b   1.000
_cell.length_c   1.000
_cell.angle_alpha   90.00
_cell.angle_beta   90.00
_cell.angle_gamma   90.00
#
_symmetry.space_group_name_H-M   'P 1'
#
loop_
_entity.id
_entity.type
_entity.pdbx_description
1 polymer ?
#
loop_
_entity_poly.entity_id
_entity_poly.type
_entity_poly.pdbx_seq_one_letter_code
_entity_poly.pdbx_strand_id
1 'polypeptide(L)'
;MPRAQSVPQIQDAANRMKNTFYSSLLQTIASLPFSSIALERKALLEEMAEYLREKLRTGQEIRLNFICTHNSRRSQFSQIWAQTAAAYYGIEAFCYSGGVEVTAFNPRAVAAIQRDGFNVVQKEGENPIYFVLFSDDSESIVTFSKVYDDPINASKDFAAVMTCDHADENCPFIPGAEKRFPLRFEDPKAFDDSPQEEQMYTERSHQIGAELFFLFEKVSKQSS
;
A
#
# COMPACT_ATOMS: atom_id res chain seq x y z
N MET A 1 -12.70 -26.56 -9.49
CA MET A 1 -12.86 -25.23 -10.10
C MET A 1 -13.63 -24.36 -9.11
N PRO A 2 -13.06 -23.30 -8.52
CA PRO A 2 -13.82 -22.38 -7.71
C PRO A 2 -14.86 -21.67 -8.59
N ARG A 3 -16.10 -21.58 -8.10
CA ARG A 3 -17.17 -20.85 -8.79
C ARG A 3 -16.86 -19.35 -8.73
N ALA A 4 -16.85 -18.67 -9.86
CA ALA A 4 -16.79 -17.21 -9.92
C ALA A 4 -17.92 -16.62 -9.05
N GLN A 5 -17.58 -15.78 -8.09
CA GLN A 5 -18.56 -15.09 -7.25
C GLN A 5 -19.29 -14.05 -8.09
N SER A 6 -20.60 -13.92 -7.91
CA SER A 6 -21.41 -12.92 -8.62
C SER A 6 -21.16 -11.51 -8.05
N VAL A 7 -21.28 -10.46 -8.89
CA VAL A 7 -21.10 -9.06 -8.51
C VAL A 7 -21.85 -8.64 -7.23
N PRO A 8 -23.12 -9.07 -6.97
CA PRO A 8 -23.79 -8.80 -5.71
C PRO A 8 -23.09 -9.42 -4.48
N GLN A 9 -22.50 -10.61 -4.62
CA GLN A 9 -21.81 -11.28 -3.51
C GLN A 9 -20.50 -10.59 -3.13
N ILE A 10 -19.79 -10.02 -4.10
CA ILE A 10 -18.57 -9.22 -3.88
C ILE A 10 -18.94 -7.92 -3.17
N GLN A 11 -20.00 -7.24 -3.59
CA GLN A 11 -20.47 -5.98 -2.99
C GLN A 11 -20.93 -6.18 -1.53
N ASP A 12 -21.64 -7.26 -1.24
CA ASP A 12 -22.09 -7.62 0.11
C ASP A 12 -20.91 -8.03 1.02
N ALA A 13 -19.91 -8.70 0.48
CA ALA A 13 -18.67 -9.03 1.20
C ALA A 13 -17.87 -7.76 1.53
N ALA A 14 -17.67 -6.86 0.57
CA ALA A 14 -17.00 -5.58 0.77
C ALA A 14 -17.71 -4.71 1.81
N ASN A 15 -19.04 -4.64 1.79
CA ASN A 15 -19.83 -3.89 2.78
C ASN A 15 -19.72 -4.50 4.19
N ARG A 16 -19.69 -5.83 4.31
CA ARG A 16 -19.45 -6.51 5.60
C ARG A 16 -18.03 -6.25 6.12
N MET A 17 -17.03 -6.32 5.27
CA MET A 17 -15.64 -6.03 5.64
C MET A 17 -15.45 -4.59 6.13
N LYS A 18 -16.08 -3.59 5.46
CA LYS A 18 -16.04 -2.18 5.91
C LYS A 18 -16.53 -1.99 7.34
N ASN A 19 -17.55 -2.76 7.75
CA ASN A 19 -18.12 -2.66 9.10
C ASN A 19 -17.21 -3.23 10.20
N THR A 20 -16.12 -3.93 9.85
CA THR A 20 -15.16 -4.47 10.82
C THR A 20 -13.95 -3.57 11.04
N PHE A 21 -13.70 -2.59 10.16
CA PHE A 21 -12.58 -1.65 10.28
C PHE A 21 -12.68 -0.82 11.56
N TYR A 22 -11.54 -0.47 12.15
CA TYR A 22 -11.52 0.45 13.29
C TYR A 22 -12.17 1.79 12.93
N SER A 23 -13.00 2.30 13.83
CA SER A 23 -13.77 3.54 13.58
C SER A 23 -12.86 4.76 13.35
N SER A 24 -11.73 4.85 14.05
CA SER A 24 -10.71 5.88 13.84
C SER A 24 -10.12 5.82 12.43
N LEU A 25 -9.79 4.62 11.95
CA LEU A 25 -9.28 4.42 10.61
C LEU A 25 -10.32 4.78 9.54
N LEU A 26 -11.60 4.43 9.74
CA LEU A 26 -12.66 4.83 8.82
C LEU A 26 -12.83 6.35 8.74
N GLN A 27 -12.65 7.08 9.85
CA GLN A 27 -12.65 8.53 9.85
C GLN A 27 -11.48 9.09 9.03
N THR A 28 -10.29 8.55 9.20
CA THR A 28 -9.12 8.91 8.39
C THR A 28 -9.37 8.63 6.91
N ILE A 29 -9.86 7.44 6.54
CA ILE A 29 -10.18 7.09 5.15
C ILE A 29 -11.17 8.08 4.54
N ALA A 30 -12.21 8.47 5.28
CA ALA A 30 -13.20 9.45 4.82
C ALA A 30 -12.63 10.85 4.62
N SER A 31 -11.55 11.21 5.32
CA SER A 31 -10.88 12.51 5.24
C SER A 31 -9.69 12.56 4.28
N LEU A 32 -9.34 11.45 3.64
CA LEU A 32 -8.22 11.40 2.71
C LEU A 32 -8.36 12.44 1.57
N PRO A 33 -7.26 13.10 1.15
CA PRO A 33 -7.28 14.24 0.23
C PRO A 33 -7.44 13.81 -1.25
N PHE A 34 -8.53 13.11 -1.59
CA PHE A 34 -8.79 12.62 -2.97
C PHE A 34 -8.84 13.73 -4.01
N SER A 35 -9.32 14.91 -3.65
CA SER A 35 -9.39 16.08 -4.54
C SER A 35 -8.01 16.64 -4.91
N SER A 36 -7.00 16.38 -4.10
CA SER A 36 -5.63 16.87 -4.29
C SER A 36 -4.79 16.00 -5.23
N ILE A 37 -5.32 14.85 -5.69
CA ILE A 37 -4.61 13.97 -6.63
C ILE A 37 -4.55 14.68 -7.99
N ALA A 38 -3.33 15.03 -8.43
CA ALA A 38 -3.10 15.69 -9.71
C ALA A 38 -3.54 14.84 -10.92
N LEU A 39 -3.82 15.47 -12.04
CA LEU A 39 -4.32 14.77 -13.25
C LEU A 39 -3.33 13.72 -13.77
N GLU A 40 -2.04 14.06 -13.80
CA GLU A 40 -0.97 13.14 -14.23
C GLU A 40 -0.88 11.93 -13.30
N ARG A 41 -1.09 12.16 -11.99
CA ARG A 41 -1.12 11.07 -11.00
C ARG A 41 -2.35 10.17 -11.20
N LYS A 42 -3.52 10.76 -11.47
CA LYS A 42 -4.73 9.99 -11.80
C LYS A 42 -4.53 9.14 -13.05
N ALA A 43 -3.88 9.66 -14.10
CA ALA A 43 -3.60 8.90 -15.32
C ALA A 43 -2.71 7.68 -15.04
N LEU A 44 -1.65 7.82 -14.25
CA LEU A 44 -0.79 6.71 -13.83
C LEU A 44 -1.58 5.67 -12.99
N LEU A 45 -2.40 6.13 -12.03
CA LEU A 45 -3.21 5.26 -11.19
C LEU A 45 -4.29 4.53 -12.01
N GLU A 46 -4.82 5.14 -13.06
CA GLU A 46 -5.75 4.49 -14.00
C GLU A 46 -5.04 3.44 -14.88
N GLU A 47 -3.81 3.69 -15.31
CA GLU A 47 -2.98 2.66 -15.98
C GLU A 47 -2.71 1.47 -15.05
N MET A 48 -2.39 1.74 -13.79
CA MET A 48 -2.25 0.70 -12.78
C MET A 48 -3.56 -0.08 -12.57
N ALA A 49 -4.69 0.63 -12.47
CA ALA A 49 -5.99 0.00 -12.29
C ALA A 49 -6.35 -0.92 -13.47
N GLU A 50 -6.02 -0.52 -14.70
CA GLU A 50 -6.24 -1.37 -15.88
C GLU A 50 -5.42 -2.66 -15.81
N TYR A 51 -4.14 -2.56 -15.43
CA TYR A 51 -3.32 -3.74 -15.21
C TYR A 51 -3.91 -4.68 -14.15
N LEU A 52 -4.40 -4.15 -13.02
CA LEU A 52 -5.00 -4.95 -11.96
C LEU A 52 -6.34 -5.58 -12.40
N ARG A 53 -7.16 -4.85 -13.14
CA ARG A 53 -8.40 -5.40 -13.73
C ARG A 53 -8.13 -6.56 -14.69
N GLU A 54 -7.08 -6.45 -15.51
CA GLU A 54 -6.69 -7.53 -16.40
C GLU A 54 -6.27 -8.79 -15.62
N LYS A 55 -5.53 -8.63 -14.51
CA LYS A 55 -5.22 -9.75 -13.61
C LYS A 55 -6.49 -10.43 -13.09
N LEU A 56 -7.45 -9.65 -12.58
CA LEU A 56 -8.73 -10.19 -12.10
C LEU A 56 -9.51 -10.89 -13.22
N ARG A 57 -9.60 -10.29 -14.42
CA ARG A 57 -10.32 -10.83 -15.57
C ARG A 57 -9.71 -12.17 -16.05
N THR A 58 -8.42 -12.33 -15.93
CA THR A 58 -7.70 -13.56 -16.33
C THR A 58 -7.56 -14.58 -15.20
N GLY A 59 -8.12 -14.30 -14.02
CA GLY A 59 -8.04 -15.18 -12.84
C GLY A 59 -6.63 -15.27 -12.24
N GLN A 60 -5.81 -14.26 -12.48
CA GLN A 60 -4.47 -14.16 -11.92
C GLN A 60 -4.50 -13.38 -10.60
N GLU A 61 -3.58 -13.72 -9.69
CA GLU A 61 -3.44 -13.00 -8.42
C GLU A 61 -2.86 -11.60 -8.63
N ILE A 62 -3.39 -10.65 -7.88
CA ILE A 62 -2.81 -9.30 -7.78
C ILE A 62 -1.66 -9.35 -6.78
N ARG A 63 -0.45 -9.07 -7.23
CA ARG A 63 0.75 -8.93 -6.40
C ARG A 63 1.42 -7.60 -6.68
N LEU A 64 1.55 -6.77 -5.64
CA LEU A 64 2.19 -5.45 -5.70
C LEU A 64 3.39 -5.42 -4.76
N ASN A 65 4.57 -5.09 -5.26
CA ASN A 65 5.77 -4.88 -4.43
C ASN A 65 6.17 -3.41 -4.50
N PHE A 66 5.98 -2.68 -3.39
CA PHE A 66 6.33 -1.27 -3.27
C PHE A 66 7.79 -1.12 -2.88
N ILE A 67 8.58 -0.44 -3.72
CA ILE A 67 10.04 -0.39 -3.59
C ILE A 67 10.49 1.05 -3.41
N CYS A 68 11.32 1.28 -2.38
CA CYS A 68 12.07 2.53 -2.18
C CYS A 68 13.53 2.22 -1.85
N THR A 69 14.34 3.21 -1.48
CA THR A 69 15.75 2.98 -1.15
C THR A 69 15.92 2.06 0.08
N HIS A 70 15.34 2.42 1.22
CA HIS A 70 15.64 1.78 2.50
C HIS A 70 14.50 0.93 3.08
N ASN A 71 13.36 0.80 2.39
CA ASN A 71 12.14 0.17 2.94
C ASN A 71 11.80 0.67 4.35
N SER A 72 11.87 1.97 4.56
CA SER A 72 11.79 2.59 5.88
C SER A 72 10.54 3.46 6.10
N ARG A 73 10.00 4.08 5.03
CA ARG A 73 8.88 5.03 5.09
C ARG A 73 7.89 4.80 3.94
N ARG A 74 8.18 5.34 2.74
CA ARG A 74 7.27 5.41 1.58
C ARG A 74 6.73 4.05 1.13
N SER A 75 7.60 3.06 0.96
CA SER A 75 7.19 1.70 0.58
C SER A 75 6.39 0.99 1.68
N GLN A 76 6.70 1.25 2.96
CA GLN A 76 5.94 0.73 4.10
C GLN A 76 4.52 1.31 4.13
N PHE A 77 4.39 2.65 4.05
CA PHE A 77 3.10 3.31 3.92
C PHE A 77 2.30 2.73 2.74
N SER A 78 2.96 2.57 1.58
CA SER A 78 2.31 2.06 0.39
C SER A 78 1.81 0.62 0.55
N GLN A 79 2.60 -0.27 1.13
CA GLN A 79 2.15 -1.64 1.43
C GLN A 79 0.91 -1.63 2.33
N ILE A 80 0.97 -0.87 3.44
CA ILE A 80 -0.11 -0.82 4.44
C ILE A 80 -1.39 -0.28 3.81
N TRP A 81 -1.32 0.89 3.16
CA TRP A 81 -2.48 1.51 2.55
C TRP A 81 -3.05 0.73 1.36
N ALA A 82 -2.20 0.09 0.54
CA ALA A 82 -2.64 -0.74 -0.57
C ALA A 82 -3.39 -1.99 -0.08
N GLN A 83 -2.85 -2.71 0.92
CA GLN A 83 -3.51 -3.87 1.50
C GLN A 83 -4.84 -3.50 2.16
N THR A 84 -4.88 -2.35 2.84
CA THR A 84 -6.09 -1.80 3.46
C THR A 84 -7.14 -1.41 2.42
N ALA A 85 -6.74 -0.72 1.35
CA ALA A 85 -7.64 -0.35 0.27
C ALA A 85 -8.19 -1.56 -0.48
N ALA A 86 -7.36 -2.57 -0.76
CA ALA A 86 -7.79 -3.82 -1.35
C ALA A 86 -8.88 -4.50 -0.50
N ALA A 87 -8.63 -4.65 0.80
CA ALA A 87 -9.62 -5.20 1.75
C ALA A 87 -10.89 -4.37 1.80
N TYR A 88 -10.78 -3.02 1.84
CA TYR A 88 -11.92 -2.11 1.88
C TYR A 88 -12.85 -2.26 0.65
N TYR A 89 -12.28 -2.52 -0.52
CA TYR A 89 -13.05 -2.73 -1.75
C TYR A 89 -13.36 -4.21 -2.03
N GLY A 90 -12.99 -5.14 -1.14
CA GLY A 90 -13.23 -6.57 -1.31
C GLY A 90 -12.43 -7.19 -2.45
N ILE A 91 -11.25 -6.66 -2.72
CA ILE A 91 -10.34 -7.15 -3.77
C ILE A 91 -9.25 -7.98 -3.09
N GLU A 92 -9.10 -9.23 -3.52
CA GLU A 92 -8.00 -10.07 -3.08
C GLU A 92 -6.68 -9.60 -3.73
N ALA A 93 -5.74 -9.13 -2.92
CA ALA A 93 -4.46 -8.65 -3.37
C ALA A 93 -3.37 -8.91 -2.32
N PHE A 94 -2.18 -9.19 -2.78
CA PHE A 94 -0.99 -9.39 -1.95
C PHE A 94 -0.06 -8.18 -2.12
N CYS A 95 0.04 -7.37 -1.07
CA CYS A 95 0.84 -6.16 -1.06
C CYS A 95 2.11 -6.36 -0.22
N TYR A 96 3.25 -6.15 -0.85
CA TYR A 96 4.57 -6.30 -0.27
C TYR A 96 5.31 -4.96 -0.27
N SER A 97 6.39 -4.88 0.48
CA SER A 97 7.33 -3.77 0.38
C SER A 97 8.77 -4.25 0.46
N GLY A 98 9.67 -3.45 -0.11
CA GLY A 98 11.10 -3.73 -0.06
C GLY A 98 11.94 -2.49 -0.32
N GLY A 99 13.24 -2.61 -0.09
CA GLY A 99 14.22 -1.60 -0.36
C GLY A 99 15.35 -2.12 -1.24
N VAL A 100 16.19 -1.22 -1.71
CA VAL A 100 17.50 -1.55 -2.27
C VAL A 100 18.45 -1.90 -1.12
N GLU A 101 18.25 -1.25 0.02
CA GLU A 101 19.02 -1.42 1.26
C GLU A 101 18.08 -1.69 2.44
N VAL A 102 18.61 -2.36 3.47
CA VAL A 102 17.88 -2.64 4.71
C VAL A 102 18.32 -1.67 5.80
N THR A 103 17.34 -1.11 6.50
CA THR A 103 17.56 -0.30 7.71
C THR A 103 16.60 -0.73 8.82
N ALA A 104 15.53 0.05 9.06
CA ALA A 104 14.41 -0.31 9.92
C ALA A 104 13.15 0.42 9.43
N PHE A 105 11.96 -0.08 9.76
CA PHE A 105 10.73 0.71 9.62
C PHE A 105 10.83 1.90 10.58
N ASN A 106 10.82 3.11 10.02
CA ASN A 106 11.11 4.33 10.78
C ASN A 106 10.05 4.57 11.87
N PRO A 107 10.46 4.82 13.14
CA PRO A 107 9.50 5.02 14.24
C PRO A 107 8.51 6.17 14.02
N ARG A 108 8.91 7.25 13.33
CA ARG A 108 8.04 8.38 12.96
C ARG A 108 6.96 7.95 11.98
N ALA A 109 7.31 7.06 11.04
CA ALA A 109 6.35 6.49 10.10
C ALA A 109 5.40 5.52 10.81
N VAL A 110 5.88 4.70 11.74
CA VAL A 110 5.03 3.86 12.60
C VAL A 110 4.04 4.72 13.40
N ALA A 111 4.52 5.80 14.02
CA ALA A 111 3.67 6.72 14.76
C ALA A 111 2.60 7.39 13.87
N ALA A 112 2.92 7.70 12.61
CA ALA A 112 1.93 8.22 11.65
C ALA A 112 0.82 7.19 11.38
N ILE A 113 1.16 5.93 11.12
CA ILE A 113 0.19 4.84 10.92
C ILE A 113 -0.70 4.64 12.17
N GLN A 114 -0.14 4.75 13.37
CA GLN A 114 -0.93 4.68 14.60
C GLN A 114 -1.92 5.86 14.71
N ARG A 115 -1.50 7.08 14.37
CA ARG A 115 -2.38 8.26 14.32
C ARG A 115 -3.48 8.14 13.27
N ASP A 116 -3.19 7.47 12.15
CA ASP A 116 -4.18 7.17 11.11
C ASP A 116 -5.26 6.18 11.57
N GLY A 117 -5.10 5.56 12.74
CA GLY A 117 -6.10 4.71 13.37
C GLY A 117 -5.87 3.21 13.18
N PHE A 118 -4.69 2.80 12.73
CA PHE A 118 -4.28 1.40 12.72
C PHE A 118 -3.85 0.94 14.13
N ASN A 119 -4.13 -0.30 14.46
CA ASN A 119 -3.52 -0.94 15.61
C ASN A 119 -2.17 -1.54 15.19
N VAL A 120 -1.12 -1.26 15.94
CA VAL A 120 0.25 -1.67 15.61
C VAL A 120 0.87 -2.40 16.79
N VAL A 121 1.20 -3.67 16.61
CA VAL A 121 1.91 -4.50 17.59
C VAL A 121 3.35 -4.66 17.11
N GLN A 122 4.31 -4.40 17.99
CA GLN A 122 5.73 -4.49 17.70
C GLN A 122 6.34 -5.76 18.31
N LYS A 123 7.18 -6.44 17.55
CA LYS A 123 8.14 -7.42 18.04
C LYS A 123 9.52 -6.81 18.03
N GLU A 124 10.12 -6.68 19.19
CA GLU A 124 11.43 -6.06 19.40
C GLU A 124 12.56 -6.74 18.62
N GLY A 125 13.61 -6.01 18.31
CA GLY A 125 14.82 -6.46 17.59
C GLY A 125 15.61 -5.28 17.02
N GLU A 126 16.78 -5.54 16.46
CA GLU A 126 17.58 -4.52 15.73
C GLU A 126 16.83 -3.98 14.50
N ASN A 127 16.08 -4.84 13.83
CA ASN A 127 15.14 -4.50 12.78
C ASN A 127 13.74 -4.95 13.24
N PRO A 128 13.00 -4.13 13.99
CA PRO A 128 11.75 -4.52 14.59
C PRO A 128 10.72 -4.95 13.56
N ILE A 129 9.93 -5.99 13.89
CA ILE A 129 8.81 -6.43 13.07
C ILE A 129 7.54 -5.83 13.65
N TYR A 130 6.73 -5.24 12.79
CA TYR A 130 5.43 -4.67 13.17
C TYR A 130 4.31 -5.45 12.48
N PHE A 131 3.27 -5.71 13.25
CA PHE A 131 2.01 -6.30 12.82
C PHE A 131 0.97 -5.19 12.82
N VAL A 132 0.57 -4.74 11.63
CA VAL A 132 -0.37 -3.65 11.45
C VAL A 132 -1.75 -4.23 11.14
N LEU A 133 -2.76 -3.85 11.94
CA LEU A 133 -4.13 -4.31 11.81
C LEU A 133 -5.03 -3.12 11.49
N PHE A 134 -5.98 -3.34 10.57
CA PHE A 134 -7.04 -2.38 10.25
C PHE A 134 -8.40 -2.77 10.86
N SER A 135 -8.50 -3.97 11.43
CA SER A 135 -9.62 -4.48 12.23
C SER A 135 -9.17 -5.61 13.16
N ASP A 136 -9.99 -5.96 14.15
CA ASP A 136 -9.68 -7.08 15.06
C ASP A 136 -9.77 -8.45 14.36
N ASP A 137 -10.54 -8.54 13.29
CA ASP A 137 -10.76 -9.78 12.53
C ASP A 137 -9.83 -9.90 11.30
N SER A 138 -9.00 -8.89 11.02
CA SER A 138 -8.10 -8.91 9.86
C SER A 138 -6.83 -9.73 10.14
N GLU A 139 -6.31 -10.36 9.10
CA GLU A 139 -4.91 -10.77 9.11
C GLU A 139 -4.01 -9.53 9.25
N SER A 140 -2.95 -9.66 10.03
CA SER A 140 -2.01 -8.56 10.22
C SER A 140 -1.15 -8.35 8.97
N ILE A 141 -0.94 -7.10 8.62
CA ILE A 141 0.04 -6.70 7.61
C ILE A 141 1.41 -6.73 8.29
N VAL A 142 2.25 -7.70 7.91
CA VAL A 142 3.61 -7.83 8.46
C VAL A 142 4.53 -6.82 7.79
N THR A 143 5.15 -5.96 8.59
CA THR A 143 6.00 -4.86 8.10
C THR A 143 7.32 -4.82 8.86
N PHE A 144 8.43 -4.76 8.14
CA PHE A 144 9.79 -4.56 8.63
C PHE A 144 10.67 -4.17 7.43
N SER A 145 11.82 -3.56 7.68
CA SER A 145 12.73 -3.21 6.58
C SER A 145 13.40 -4.46 6.01
N LYS A 146 13.30 -4.66 4.71
CA LYS A 146 13.86 -5.80 3.98
C LYS A 146 14.19 -5.41 2.54
N VAL A 147 15.02 -6.18 1.87
CA VAL A 147 15.27 -6.01 0.43
C VAL A 147 14.02 -6.37 -0.37
N TYR A 148 13.92 -5.82 -1.58
CA TYR A 148 12.71 -6.03 -2.42
C TYR A 148 12.55 -7.50 -2.86
N ASP A 149 13.63 -8.26 -2.91
CA ASP A 149 13.69 -9.69 -3.26
C ASP A 149 13.79 -10.61 -2.03
N ASP A 150 13.47 -10.10 -0.84
CA ASP A 150 13.37 -10.92 0.37
C ASP A 150 12.40 -12.09 0.15
N PRO A 151 12.72 -13.31 0.66
CA PRO A 151 11.88 -14.50 0.48
C PRO A 151 10.41 -14.38 0.91
N ILE A 152 10.07 -13.42 1.78
CA ILE A 152 8.67 -13.16 2.17
C ILE A 152 7.90 -12.41 1.08
N ASN A 153 8.60 -11.73 0.16
CA ASN A 153 7.99 -11.02 -0.96
C ASN A 153 7.74 -11.96 -2.14
N ALA A 154 6.87 -11.54 -3.07
CA ALA A 154 6.66 -12.28 -4.30
C ALA A 154 7.95 -12.30 -5.14
N SER A 155 8.37 -13.50 -5.58
CA SER A 155 9.57 -13.69 -6.41
C SER A 155 9.31 -13.53 -7.91
N LYS A 156 8.02 -13.57 -8.33
CA LYS A 156 7.59 -13.46 -9.73
C LYS A 156 6.11 -13.05 -9.83
N ASP A 157 5.71 -12.72 -11.03
CA ASP A 157 4.31 -12.44 -11.40
C ASP A 157 3.73 -11.26 -10.57
N PHE A 158 4.52 -10.21 -10.31
CA PHE A 158 4.12 -9.04 -9.55
C PHE A 158 4.38 -7.74 -10.31
N ALA A 159 3.70 -6.66 -9.93
CA ALA A 159 4.05 -5.32 -10.35
C ALA A 159 5.01 -4.68 -9.33
N ALA A 160 6.14 -4.19 -9.82
CA ALA A 160 7.07 -3.38 -9.05
C ALA A 160 6.60 -1.91 -9.05
N VAL A 161 6.26 -1.38 -7.88
CA VAL A 161 5.81 0.01 -7.73
C VAL A 161 6.93 0.82 -7.08
N MET A 162 7.59 1.65 -7.89
CA MET A 162 8.73 2.45 -7.45
C MET A 162 8.24 3.70 -6.72
N THR A 163 8.50 3.77 -5.41
CA THR A 163 7.95 4.81 -4.53
C THR A 163 8.92 5.97 -4.25
N CYS A 164 10.10 5.97 -4.89
CA CYS A 164 11.05 7.08 -4.84
C CYS A 164 11.91 7.14 -6.11
N ASP A 165 12.45 8.34 -6.42
CA ASP A 165 13.28 8.56 -7.59
C ASP A 165 14.53 7.69 -7.56
N HIS A 166 15.24 7.65 -6.44
CA HIS A 166 16.49 6.88 -6.31
C HIS A 166 16.31 5.40 -6.66
N ALA A 167 15.27 4.74 -6.14
CA ALA A 167 15.01 3.34 -6.48
C ALA A 167 14.57 3.19 -7.94
N ASP A 168 13.82 4.17 -8.47
CA ASP A 168 13.36 4.17 -9.84
C ASP A 168 14.51 4.32 -10.86
N GLU A 169 15.47 5.18 -10.58
CA GLU A 169 16.61 5.45 -11.44
C GLU A 169 17.70 4.37 -11.34
N ASN A 170 17.96 3.85 -10.13
CA ASN A 170 19.07 2.93 -9.89
C ASN A 170 18.71 1.45 -9.95
N CYS A 171 17.41 1.11 -10.03
CA CYS A 171 16.94 -0.27 -10.23
C CYS A 171 16.12 -0.36 -11.54
N PRO A 172 16.75 -0.23 -12.72
CA PRO A 172 16.02 -0.24 -13.98
C PRO A 172 15.38 -1.59 -14.30
N PHE A 173 15.88 -2.66 -13.70
CA PHE A 173 15.36 -4.01 -13.85
C PHE A 173 15.12 -4.64 -12.48
N ILE A 174 13.89 -5.12 -12.26
CA ILE A 174 13.48 -5.85 -11.06
C ILE A 174 13.15 -7.29 -11.50
N PRO A 175 13.98 -8.27 -11.14
CA PRO A 175 13.73 -9.66 -11.51
C PRO A 175 12.37 -10.15 -11.05
N GLY A 176 11.64 -10.84 -11.92
CA GLY A 176 10.32 -11.38 -11.63
C GLY A 176 9.15 -10.40 -11.72
N ALA A 177 9.42 -9.10 -11.89
CA ALA A 177 8.36 -8.14 -12.11
C ALA A 177 7.84 -8.21 -13.56
N GLU A 178 6.51 -8.28 -13.73
CA GLU A 178 5.84 -8.25 -15.03
C GLU A 178 5.63 -6.80 -15.52
N LYS A 179 5.42 -5.89 -14.60
CA LYS A 179 5.16 -4.47 -14.87
C LYS A 179 5.89 -3.63 -13.85
N ARG A 180 6.26 -2.41 -14.24
CA ARG A 180 6.89 -1.42 -13.38
C ARG A 180 6.14 -0.11 -13.45
N PHE A 181 5.82 0.46 -12.28
CA PHE A 181 5.09 1.72 -12.17
C PHE A 181 5.87 2.74 -11.33
N PRO A 182 6.17 3.94 -11.84
CA PRO A 182 6.89 4.98 -11.13
C PRO A 182 5.94 5.84 -10.25
N LEU A 183 5.35 5.23 -9.22
CA LEU A 183 4.46 5.93 -8.28
C LEU A 183 5.26 6.59 -7.15
N ARG A 184 6.07 7.60 -7.49
CA ARG A 184 7.04 8.23 -6.62
C ARG A 184 6.39 9.20 -5.63
N PHE A 185 6.97 9.29 -4.43
CA PHE A 185 6.58 10.22 -3.37
C PHE A 185 7.83 10.90 -2.81
N GLU A 186 7.68 12.13 -2.35
CA GLU A 186 8.75 12.81 -1.61
C GLU A 186 8.96 12.17 -0.24
N ASP A 187 10.20 12.17 0.24
CA ASP A 187 10.54 11.59 1.52
C ASP A 187 10.21 12.57 2.66
N PRO A 188 9.35 12.21 3.64
CA PRO A 188 9.10 13.06 4.80
C PRO A 188 10.33 13.24 5.68
N LYS A 189 11.41 12.46 5.47
CA LYS A 189 12.69 12.60 6.17
C LYS A 189 13.27 14.02 6.12
N ALA A 190 12.96 14.79 5.09
CA ALA A 190 13.41 16.18 4.98
C ALA A 190 12.95 17.05 6.16
N PHE A 191 11.95 16.61 6.91
CA PHE A 191 11.37 17.31 8.05
C PHE A 191 11.71 16.66 9.41
N ASP A 192 12.59 15.63 9.43
CA ASP A 192 13.02 15.00 10.68
C ASP A 192 13.60 16.07 11.63
N ASP A 193 13.27 15.96 12.91
CA ASP A 193 13.70 16.87 13.98
C ASP A 193 13.25 18.33 13.81
N SER A 194 12.26 18.59 12.95
CA SER A 194 11.64 19.90 12.74
C SER A 194 10.26 20.02 13.42
N PRO A 195 9.75 21.25 13.65
CA PRO A 195 8.38 21.45 14.15
C PRO A 195 7.29 20.88 13.23
N GLN A 196 7.58 20.66 11.94
CA GLN A 196 6.65 20.12 10.96
C GLN A 196 6.72 18.59 10.83
N GLU A 197 7.61 17.91 11.54
CA GLU A 197 7.87 16.47 11.40
C GLU A 197 6.58 15.64 11.43
N GLU A 198 5.80 15.76 12.50
CA GLU A 198 4.56 14.98 12.65
C GLU A 198 3.55 15.27 11.54
N GLN A 199 3.37 16.53 11.19
CA GLN A 199 2.48 16.95 10.12
C GLN A 199 2.88 16.35 8.78
N MET A 200 4.16 16.46 8.42
CA MET A 200 4.66 16.00 7.11
C MET A 200 4.65 14.48 6.96
N TYR A 201 4.86 13.74 8.05
CA TYR A 201 4.69 12.28 8.04
C TYR A 201 3.22 11.89 7.86
N THR A 202 2.30 12.58 8.53
CA THR A 202 0.85 12.38 8.39
C THR A 202 0.39 12.76 6.97
N GLU A 203 0.79 13.91 6.45
CA GLU A 203 0.46 14.33 5.08
C GLU A 203 0.94 13.33 4.03
N ARG A 204 2.17 12.79 4.19
CA ARG A 204 2.69 11.79 3.28
C ARG A 204 1.92 10.47 3.37
N SER A 205 1.58 10.02 4.56
CA SER A 205 0.72 8.86 4.76
C SER A 205 -0.64 9.04 4.09
N HIS A 206 -1.29 10.19 4.31
CA HIS A 206 -2.60 10.50 3.73
C HIS A 206 -2.55 10.64 2.20
N GLN A 207 -1.51 11.25 1.64
CA GLN A 207 -1.32 11.30 0.19
C GLN A 207 -1.25 9.90 -0.41
N ILE A 208 -0.40 9.03 0.15
CA ILE A 208 -0.24 7.65 -0.29
C ILE A 208 -1.58 6.90 -0.13
N GLY A 209 -2.25 7.07 1.00
CA GLY A 209 -3.57 6.50 1.27
C GLY A 209 -4.59 6.90 0.21
N ALA A 210 -4.71 8.20 -0.07
CA ALA A 210 -5.65 8.73 -1.07
C ALA A 210 -5.42 8.14 -2.46
N GLU A 211 -4.17 8.08 -2.91
CA GLU A 211 -3.82 7.56 -4.23
C GLU A 211 -4.09 6.05 -4.33
N LEU A 212 -3.80 5.27 -3.30
CA LEU A 212 -4.03 3.83 -3.31
C LEU A 212 -5.52 3.48 -3.13
N PHE A 213 -6.28 4.23 -2.35
CA PHE A 213 -7.73 4.11 -2.30
C PHE A 213 -8.37 4.48 -3.64
N PHE A 214 -7.90 5.53 -4.32
CA PHE A 214 -8.34 5.87 -5.68
C PHE A 214 -8.06 4.71 -6.65
N LEU A 215 -6.84 4.13 -6.61
CA LEU A 215 -6.46 2.97 -7.42
C LEU A 215 -7.46 1.82 -7.25
N PHE A 216 -7.66 1.36 -6.01
CA PHE A 216 -8.52 0.21 -5.74
C PHE A 216 -10.01 0.51 -5.95
N GLU A 217 -10.45 1.77 -5.78
CA GLU A 217 -11.78 2.19 -6.21
C GLU A 217 -11.97 1.99 -7.72
N LYS A 218 -10.99 2.40 -8.54
CA LYS A 218 -11.04 2.21 -9.99
C LYS A 218 -11.05 0.73 -10.38
N VAL A 219 -10.30 -0.11 -9.66
CA VAL A 219 -10.31 -1.56 -9.88
C VAL A 219 -11.69 -2.16 -9.56
N SER A 220 -12.34 -1.72 -8.46
CA SER A 220 -13.64 -2.23 -8.03
C SER A 220 -14.79 -1.83 -8.96
N LYS A 221 -14.69 -0.71 -9.66
CA LYS A 221 -15.65 -0.25 -10.67
C LYS A 221 -15.35 -1.00 -11.97
N GLN A 222 -15.97 -2.17 -12.15
CA GLN A 222 -15.89 -2.91 -13.42
C GLN A 222 -16.34 -1.98 -14.55
N SER A 223 -15.53 -1.91 -15.62
CA SER A 223 -15.97 -1.27 -16.86
C SER A 223 -17.22 -1.98 -17.35
N SER A 224 -18.31 -1.25 -17.38
CA SER A 224 -19.60 -1.67 -17.95
C SER A 224 -19.46 -1.88 -19.46
#